data_f80dbbb90f1fd150553d176c3ba3cf60
#
_entry.id   f80dbbb90f1fd150553d176c3ba3cf60
#
_cell.length_a   1.000
_cell.length_b   1.000
_cell.length_c   1.000
_cell.angle_alpha   90.00
_cell.angle_beta   90.00
_cell.angle_gamma   90.00
#
_symmetry.space_group_name_H-M   'P 1'
#
loop_
_entity.id
_entity.type
_entity.pdbx_description
1 polymer ?
#
loop_
_entity_poly.entity_id
_entity_poly.type
_entity_poly.pdbx_seq_one_letter_code
_entity_poly.pdbx_strand_id
1 'polypeptide(L)'
;MFVFKAAVVGAGTMGGQIAQTIAAAGIPVVLKDVKDELVQAGLDEARNVTQGQVAGLVKKGKLTEEQAAAQVDEVVGRIHGATTYEDFGDVDFVIEAVPERIAIKHAVFGELDAVTPGHAILASNTSSLS
;
A
#
# COMPACT_ATOMS: atom_id res chain seq x y z
N MET A 1 1.52 -3.19 18.91
CA MET A 1 0.98 -2.00 18.35
C MET A 1 0.09 -2.34 17.19
N PHE A 2 -1.07 -1.72 17.10
CA PHE A 2 -1.95 -1.95 16.00
C PHE A 2 -1.76 -0.90 14.95
N VAL A 3 -1.80 -1.31 13.72
CA VAL A 3 -1.79 -0.39 12.62
C VAL A 3 -3.18 -0.42 12.06
N PHE A 4 -3.88 0.69 12.13
CA PHE A 4 -5.22 0.76 11.62
C PHE A 4 -5.27 1.29 10.18
N LYS A 5 -4.32 2.06 9.77
CA LYS A 5 -4.30 2.60 8.41
C LYS A 5 -2.88 2.98 8.05
N ALA A 6 -2.49 2.68 6.85
CA ALA A 6 -1.15 2.99 6.37
C ALA A 6 -1.23 3.84 5.11
N ALA A 7 -0.14 4.44 4.73
CA ALA A 7 -0.06 5.16 3.47
C ALA A 7 1.23 4.79 2.76
N VAL A 8 1.18 4.75 1.45
CA VAL A 8 2.35 4.53 0.63
C VAL A 8 2.47 5.76 -0.26
N VAL A 9 3.59 6.43 -0.21
CA VAL A 9 3.84 7.60 -1.03
C VAL A 9 4.83 7.19 -2.12
N GLY A 10 4.49 7.47 -3.34
CA GLY A 10 5.27 7.01 -4.47
C GLY A 10 4.57 5.80 -5.04
N ALA A 11 3.67 6.01 -5.97
CA ALA A 11 2.94 4.91 -6.55
C ALA A 11 3.83 4.23 -7.58
N GLY A 12 3.36 4.05 -8.75
CA GLY A 12 4.09 3.26 -9.72
C GLY A 12 4.02 1.81 -9.29
N THR A 13 4.77 0.97 -9.93
CA THR A 13 4.64 -0.45 -9.65
C THR A 13 5.18 -0.83 -8.28
N MET A 14 6.26 -0.19 -7.84
CA MET A 14 6.81 -0.52 -6.54
C MET A 14 5.84 -0.12 -5.42
N GLY A 15 5.31 1.09 -5.49
CA GLY A 15 4.34 1.53 -4.49
C GLY A 15 3.10 0.66 -4.50
N GLY A 16 2.66 0.26 -5.68
CA GLY A 16 1.50 -0.62 -5.81
C GLY A 16 1.73 -1.98 -5.17
N GLN A 17 2.93 -2.53 -5.33
CA GLN A 17 3.24 -3.81 -4.73
C GLN A 17 3.26 -3.72 -3.21
N ILE A 18 3.79 -2.63 -2.68
CA ILE A 18 3.84 -2.43 -1.23
C ILE A 18 2.43 -2.26 -0.69
N ALA A 19 1.62 -1.45 -1.37
CA ALA A 19 0.24 -1.24 -0.93
C ALA A 19 -0.54 -2.54 -0.96
N GLN A 20 -0.30 -3.38 -1.98
CA GLN A 20 -0.98 -4.66 -2.09
C GLN A 20 -0.62 -5.57 -0.91
N THR A 21 0.65 -5.59 -0.52
CA THR A 21 1.09 -6.41 0.61
C THR A 21 0.38 -5.98 1.89
N ILE A 22 0.26 -4.68 2.11
CA ILE A 22 -0.39 -4.15 3.30
C ILE A 22 -1.89 -4.45 3.24
N ALA A 23 -2.51 -4.21 2.10
CA ALA A 23 -3.95 -4.44 1.96
C ALA A 23 -4.30 -5.92 2.09
N ALA A 24 -3.43 -6.80 1.60
CA ALA A 24 -3.66 -8.23 1.72
C ALA A 24 -3.61 -8.68 3.18
N ALA A 25 -2.94 -7.92 4.02
CA ALA A 25 -2.91 -8.21 5.45
C ALA A 25 -4.15 -7.65 6.16
N GLY A 26 -5.05 -7.01 5.44
CA GLY A 26 -6.28 -6.50 6.01
C GLY A 26 -6.22 -5.05 6.46
N ILE A 27 -5.18 -4.31 6.08
CA ILE A 27 -5.00 -2.94 6.53
C ILE A 27 -5.37 -1.97 5.42
N PRO A 28 -6.22 -0.99 5.67
CA PRO A 28 -6.54 0.03 4.68
C PRO A 28 -5.29 0.85 4.35
N VAL A 29 -5.12 1.17 3.09
CA VAL A 29 -3.93 1.86 2.61
C VAL A 29 -4.29 3.00 1.70
N VAL A 30 -3.64 4.14 1.89
CA VAL A 30 -3.74 5.23 0.93
C VAL A 30 -2.49 5.15 0.06
N LEU A 31 -2.69 5.10 -1.25
CA LEU A 31 -1.58 5.05 -2.19
C LEU A 31 -1.54 6.41 -2.88
N LYS A 32 -0.52 7.18 -2.60
CA LYS A 32 -0.45 8.55 -3.06
C LYS A 32 0.73 8.81 -3.97
N ASP A 33 0.50 9.54 -5.03
CA ASP A 33 1.59 10.07 -5.84
C ASP A 33 1.14 11.42 -6.39
N VAL A 34 2.03 12.09 -7.09
CA VAL A 34 1.75 13.42 -7.59
C VAL A 34 0.89 13.42 -8.83
N LYS A 35 0.80 12.31 -9.55
CA LYS A 35 0.02 12.23 -10.77
C LYS A 35 -0.94 11.06 -10.74
N ASP A 36 -2.11 11.28 -11.29
CA ASP A 36 -3.11 10.23 -11.37
C ASP A 36 -2.61 9.02 -12.14
N GLU A 37 -1.83 9.22 -13.17
CA GLU A 37 -1.33 8.08 -13.95
C GLU A 37 -0.46 7.17 -13.11
N LEU A 38 0.34 7.75 -12.21
CA LEU A 38 1.18 6.95 -11.35
C LEU A 38 0.37 6.22 -10.29
N VAL A 39 -0.67 6.89 -9.79
CA VAL A 39 -1.56 6.25 -8.83
C VAL A 39 -2.27 5.09 -9.51
N GLN A 40 -2.75 5.29 -10.73
CA GLN A 40 -3.44 4.24 -11.44
C GLN A 40 -2.51 3.06 -11.75
N ALA A 41 -1.25 3.36 -12.10
CA ALA A 41 -0.29 2.31 -12.36
C ALA A 41 -0.06 1.46 -11.10
N GLY A 42 -0.03 2.09 -9.95
CA GLY A 42 0.13 1.37 -8.69
C GLY A 42 -1.09 0.52 -8.37
N LEU A 43 -2.28 1.07 -8.61
CA LEU A 43 -3.51 0.31 -8.36
C LEU A 43 -3.59 -0.88 -9.32
N ASP A 44 -3.19 -0.70 -10.57
CA ASP A 44 -3.23 -1.78 -11.53
C ASP A 44 -2.23 -2.87 -11.14
N GLU A 45 -1.07 -2.48 -10.66
CA GLU A 45 -0.07 -3.44 -10.22
C GLU A 45 -0.58 -4.22 -9.01
N ALA A 46 -1.23 -3.54 -8.08
CA ALA A 46 -1.78 -4.21 -6.90
C ALA A 46 -2.81 -5.24 -7.32
N ARG A 47 -3.65 -4.90 -8.29
CA ARG A 47 -4.64 -5.85 -8.79
C ARG A 47 -3.96 -7.03 -9.48
N ASN A 48 -2.95 -6.77 -10.30
CA ASN A 48 -2.26 -7.84 -11.00
C ASN A 48 -1.58 -8.80 -10.03
N VAL A 49 -0.95 -8.29 -9.00
CA VAL A 49 -0.28 -9.12 -8.01
C VAL A 49 -1.31 -9.98 -7.28
N THR A 50 -2.43 -9.38 -6.90
CA THR A 50 -3.45 -10.12 -6.16
C THR A 50 -4.08 -11.20 -7.06
N GLN A 51 -4.31 -10.86 -8.32
CA GLN A 51 -4.88 -11.83 -9.26
C GLN A 51 -3.94 -13.03 -9.42
N GLY A 52 -2.64 -12.79 -9.48
CA GLY A 52 -1.68 -13.88 -9.59
C GLY A 52 -1.68 -14.76 -8.35
N GLN A 53 -1.78 -14.15 -7.18
CA GLN A 53 -1.79 -14.89 -5.92
C GLN A 53 -3.03 -15.77 -5.81
N VAL A 54 -4.20 -15.23 -6.10
CA VAL A 54 -5.43 -16.02 -5.96
C VAL A 54 -5.55 -17.05 -7.08
N ALA A 55 -4.99 -16.78 -8.26
CA ALA A 55 -5.00 -17.76 -9.33
C ALA A 55 -4.23 -19.00 -8.90
N GLY A 56 -3.14 -18.83 -8.19
CA GLY A 56 -2.39 -19.95 -7.64
C GLY A 56 -3.22 -20.76 -6.66
N LEU A 57 -4.04 -20.08 -5.87
CA LEU A 57 -4.88 -20.78 -4.90
C LEU A 57 -6.01 -21.54 -5.59
N VAL A 58 -6.56 -20.98 -6.65
CA VAL A 58 -7.58 -21.67 -7.43
C VAL A 58 -6.97 -22.94 -8.05
N LYS A 59 -5.75 -22.81 -8.58
CA LYS A 59 -5.12 -23.94 -9.20
C LYS A 59 -4.86 -25.05 -8.20
N LYS A 60 -4.62 -24.71 -6.95
CA LYS A 60 -4.38 -25.70 -5.93
C LYS A 60 -5.68 -26.20 -5.29
N GLY A 61 -6.80 -25.75 -5.77
CA GLY A 61 -8.09 -26.17 -5.23
C GLY A 61 -8.47 -25.53 -3.90
N LYS A 62 -7.77 -24.46 -3.52
CA LYS A 62 -8.06 -23.82 -2.23
C LYS A 62 -9.12 -22.74 -2.33
N LEU A 63 -9.36 -22.22 -3.53
CA LEU A 63 -10.40 -21.23 -3.75
C LEU A 63 -11.14 -21.58 -5.02
N THR A 64 -12.40 -21.21 -5.09
CA THR A 64 -13.13 -21.28 -6.36
C THR A 64 -12.81 -20.02 -7.13
N GLU A 65 -13.14 -19.98 -8.40
CA GLU A 65 -12.90 -18.77 -9.19
C GLU A 65 -13.74 -17.62 -8.68
N GLU A 66 -14.93 -17.87 -8.18
CA GLU A 66 -15.75 -16.81 -7.63
C GLU A 66 -15.13 -16.26 -6.36
N GLN A 67 -14.62 -17.14 -5.50
CA GLN A 67 -13.99 -16.71 -4.27
C GLN A 67 -12.72 -15.90 -4.57
N ALA A 68 -11.99 -16.30 -5.63
CA ALA A 68 -10.79 -15.60 -5.99
C ALA A 68 -11.11 -14.20 -6.49
N ALA A 69 -12.15 -14.05 -7.32
CA ALA A 69 -12.54 -12.73 -7.81
C ALA A 69 -12.97 -11.83 -6.65
N ALA A 70 -13.72 -12.37 -5.71
CA ALA A 70 -14.16 -11.60 -4.55
C ALA A 70 -12.97 -11.16 -3.70
N GLN A 71 -11.96 -12.02 -3.57
CA GLN A 71 -10.80 -11.67 -2.79
C GLN A 71 -9.97 -10.58 -3.45
N VAL A 72 -9.86 -10.59 -4.77
CA VAL A 72 -9.18 -9.52 -5.49
C VAL A 72 -9.88 -8.19 -5.21
N ASP A 73 -11.20 -8.17 -5.34
CA ASP A 73 -11.95 -6.94 -5.11
C ASP A 73 -11.82 -6.47 -3.67
N GLU A 74 -11.77 -7.39 -2.73
CA GLU A 74 -11.64 -7.02 -1.33
C GLU A 74 -10.28 -6.43 -1.05
N VAL A 75 -9.22 -7.03 -1.53
CA VAL A 75 -7.87 -6.53 -1.29
C VAL A 75 -7.68 -5.17 -1.98
N VAL A 76 -8.03 -5.08 -3.24
CA VAL A 76 -7.86 -3.82 -3.97
C VAL A 76 -8.77 -2.74 -3.40
N GLY A 77 -9.93 -3.11 -2.90
CA GLY A 77 -10.85 -2.16 -2.29
C GLY A 77 -10.31 -1.51 -1.02
N ARG A 78 -9.29 -2.10 -0.40
CA ARG A 78 -8.68 -1.49 0.77
C ARG A 78 -7.65 -0.43 0.38
N ILE A 79 -7.31 -0.32 -0.91
CA ILE A 79 -6.32 0.63 -1.36
C ILE A 79 -7.03 1.83 -1.95
N HIS A 80 -6.80 3.00 -1.36
CA HIS A 80 -7.43 4.23 -1.82
C HIS A 80 -6.37 5.08 -2.50
N GLY A 81 -6.55 5.34 -3.77
CA GLY A 81 -5.61 6.16 -4.54
C GLY A 81 -5.84 7.64 -4.29
N ALA A 82 -4.78 8.40 -4.22
CA ALA A 82 -4.89 9.82 -3.96
C ALA A 82 -3.72 10.59 -4.56
N THR A 83 -3.95 11.85 -4.89
CA THR A 83 -2.86 12.72 -5.33
C THR A 83 -2.62 13.84 -4.32
N THR A 84 -3.35 13.85 -3.24
CA THR A 84 -3.20 14.85 -2.18
C THR A 84 -3.04 14.15 -0.85
N TYR A 85 -2.79 14.91 0.18
CA TYR A 85 -2.61 14.34 1.52
C TYR A 85 -3.88 14.42 2.35
N GLU A 86 -5.03 14.68 1.72
CA GLU A 86 -6.26 14.84 2.48
C GLU A 86 -6.62 13.63 3.32
N ASP A 87 -6.30 12.45 2.88
CA ASP A 87 -6.68 11.25 3.59
C ASP A 87 -5.61 10.75 4.54
N PHE A 88 -4.62 11.57 4.82
CA PHE A 88 -3.52 11.15 5.67
C PHE A 88 -3.72 11.44 7.17
N GLY A 89 -4.81 12.09 7.52
CA GLY A 89 -4.97 12.55 8.91
C GLY A 89 -5.01 11.45 9.95
N ASP A 90 -5.46 10.27 9.57
CA ASP A 90 -5.57 9.17 10.50
C ASP A 90 -4.64 8.02 10.17
N VAL A 91 -3.60 8.28 9.39
CA VAL A 91 -2.66 7.25 9.02
C VAL A 91 -1.68 7.01 10.16
N ASP A 92 -1.39 5.76 10.45
CA ASP A 92 -0.49 5.40 11.53
C ASP A 92 0.97 5.44 11.11
N PHE A 93 1.26 5.06 9.89
CA PHE A 93 2.61 5.21 9.38
C PHE A 93 2.60 5.35 7.86
N VAL A 94 3.68 5.87 7.34
CA VAL A 94 3.82 6.16 5.91
C VAL A 94 5.06 5.47 5.41
N ILE A 95 4.93 4.79 4.28
CA ILE A 95 6.07 4.19 3.60
C ILE A 95 6.34 5.04 2.37
N GLU A 96 7.57 5.54 2.26
CA GLU A 96 7.94 6.29 1.07
C GLU A 96 8.65 5.34 0.14
N ALA A 97 8.04 5.08 -1.01
CA ALA A 97 8.58 4.17 -1.99
C ALA A 97 9.19 5.01 -3.10
N VAL A 98 10.43 5.41 -2.92
CA VAL A 98 11.10 6.18 -3.95
C VAL A 98 12.04 5.26 -4.68
N PRO A 99 12.43 5.60 -5.89
CA PRO A 99 13.15 4.67 -6.75
C PRO A 99 14.35 3.98 -6.14
N GLU A 100 15.03 4.61 -5.27
CA GLU A 100 16.25 4.05 -4.74
C GLU A 100 16.21 3.59 -3.33
N ARG A 101 15.13 3.75 -2.68
CA ARG A 101 15.05 3.35 -1.28
C ARG A 101 13.62 3.39 -0.80
N ILE A 102 13.38 2.70 0.29
CA ILE A 102 12.09 2.70 0.95
C ILE A 102 12.32 3.21 2.36
N ALA A 103 11.48 4.09 2.80
CA ALA A 103 11.54 4.61 4.16
C ALA A 103 10.18 4.48 4.81
N ILE A 104 10.16 4.13 6.07
CA ILE A 104 8.92 4.03 6.83
C ILE A 104 8.93 5.11 7.89
N LYS A 105 7.86 5.85 7.97
CA LYS A 105 7.76 6.92 8.92
C LYS A 105 6.46 6.79 9.69
N HIS A 106 6.51 7.19 10.95
CA HIS A 106 5.31 7.21 11.75
C HIS A 106 4.59 8.52 11.51
N ALA A 107 3.31 8.45 11.43
CA ALA A 107 2.51 9.64 11.31
C ALA A 107 2.13 10.03 12.73
N VAL A 108 2.80 11.03 13.24
CA VAL A 108 2.54 11.43 14.59
C VAL A 108 1.32 12.29 14.64
N PHE A 109 0.41 11.96 15.47
CA PHE A 109 -0.79 12.73 15.64
C PHE A 109 -1.59 12.81 14.36
N GLY A 110 -1.29 11.99 13.48
CA GLY A 110 -2.04 12.03 12.23
C GLY A 110 -1.68 13.21 11.39
N GLU A 111 -0.65 13.96 11.69
CA GLU A 111 -0.39 15.07 11.02
C GLU A 111 0.83 14.87 10.32
N LEU A 112 0.85 14.80 9.13
CA LEU A 112 1.99 14.58 8.40
C LEU A 112 2.54 15.87 8.06
N ASP A 113 2.75 16.71 8.85
CA ASP A 113 3.16 17.83 8.69
C ASP A 113 4.18 17.96 8.18
N ALA A 114 3.90 18.48 7.84
CA ALA A 114 4.75 18.44 7.25
C ALA A 114 4.66 17.12 6.89
N VAL A 115 3.65 16.61 6.73
CA VAL A 115 3.47 15.39 6.16
C VAL A 115 4.28 14.30 6.73
N THR A 116 5.43 14.46 7.08
CA THR A 116 6.12 13.38 7.63
C THR A 116 6.68 13.82 8.86
N PRO A 117 6.20 13.35 9.86
CA PRO A 117 6.62 13.73 11.13
C PRO A 117 7.98 13.25 11.32
N GLY A 118 8.57 13.79 12.17
CA GLY A 118 9.86 13.44 12.40
C GLY A 118 10.14 12.10 12.94
N HIS A 119 9.21 11.33 13.19
CA HIS A 119 9.51 10.07 13.73
C HIS A 119 9.76 9.13 12.65
N ALA A 120 10.72 9.32 11.95
CA ALA A 120 11.00 8.43 10.93
C ALA A 120 11.50 7.21 11.57
N ILE A 121 10.93 6.20 11.29
CA ILE A 121 11.44 5.00 11.60
C ILE A 121 12.06 4.68 10.38
N LEU A 122 13.23 4.86 10.29
CA LEU A 122 13.83 4.64 9.21
C LEU A 122 13.86 3.38 8.94
N ALA A 123 13.49 3.09 7.99
CA ALA A 123 13.68 1.89 7.50
C ALA A 123 15.04 1.83 7.16
N SER A 124 15.77 2.23 7.95
CA SER A 124 17.07 2.14 7.74
C SER A 124 17.26 0.88 7.35
N ASN A 125 16.52 0.26 7.50
CA ASN A 125 16.51 -0.92 7.23
C ASN A 125 15.91 -1.02 6.01
N THR A 126 15.88 -0.14 5.24
CA THR A 126 15.49 -0.25 3.95
C THR A 126 16.07 -1.44 3.38
N SER A 127 17.30 -1.70 3.69
CA SER A 127 17.91 -2.85 3.11
C SER A 127 17.23 -4.10 3.60
N SER A 128 16.66 -4.07 4.73
CA SER A 128 16.01 -5.26 5.20
C SER A 128 14.63 -5.37 4.62
N LEU A 129 14.15 -4.33 4.01
CA LEU A 129 12.88 -4.43 3.39
C LEU A 129 13.09 -4.85 1.96
N SER A 130 14.27 -4.82 1.49
CA SER A 130 14.50 -5.17 0.12
C SER A 130 14.92 -6.62 0.01
#